data_672933b2f64eecffa30f4ec020f9aaa4
#
_entry.id   672933b2f64eecffa30f4ec020f9aaa4
#
_cell.length_a   1.000
_cell.length_b   1.000
_cell.length_c   1.000
_cell.angle_alpha   90.00
_cell.angle_beta   90.00
_cell.angle_gamma   90.00
#
_symmetry.space_group_name_H-M   'P 1'
#
loop_
_entity.id
_entity.type
_entity.pdbx_description
1 polymer ?
#
loop_
_entity_poly.entity_id
_entity_poly.type
_entity_poly.pdbx_seq_one_letter_code
_entity_poly.pdbx_strand_id
1 'polypeptide(L)'
;MAVEFFRADHERLQNHEDCLDLLRRMDAAMDQDQVAGETTFAMALVTTEEIIVASVGDSGIWLIPATGNWINLTVHQQRKPMIGSGDAKPAALRYPRFEGTLLLATDGLLKYTSADRIVETCRGQPANTAAQSLTELVKYPSGNYPDDVTLILMPL
;
A
#
# COMPACT_ATOMS: atom_id res chain seq x y z
N MET A 1 -14.60 -9.55 -0.67
CA MET A 1 -14.31 -10.09 0.70
C MET A 1 -13.28 -9.26 1.45
N ALA A 2 -11.98 -9.15 1.07
CA ALA A 2 -10.98 -8.37 1.82
C ALA A 2 -11.39 -6.92 2.12
N VAL A 3 -11.93 -6.20 1.13
CA VAL A 3 -12.42 -4.82 1.29
C VAL A 3 -13.61 -4.74 2.27
N GLU A 4 -14.46 -5.74 2.31
CA GLU A 4 -15.62 -5.78 3.22
C GLU A 4 -15.18 -6.02 4.66
N PHE A 5 -14.18 -6.88 4.88
CA PHE A 5 -13.53 -7.03 6.19
C PHE A 5 -12.98 -5.70 6.70
N PHE A 6 -12.22 -5.00 5.86
CA PHE A 6 -11.67 -3.70 6.21
C PHE A 6 -12.77 -2.69 6.55
N ARG A 7 -13.83 -2.61 5.73
CA ARG A 7 -14.96 -1.70 5.99
C ARG A 7 -15.69 -1.98 7.30
N ALA A 8 -15.76 -3.23 7.72
CA ALA A 8 -16.44 -3.61 8.96
C ALA A 8 -15.63 -3.25 10.21
N ASP A 9 -14.31 -3.26 10.13
CA ASP A 9 -13.44 -3.17 11.30
C ASP A 9 -12.53 -1.93 11.34
N HIS A 10 -12.45 -1.13 10.26
CA HIS A 10 -11.49 -0.01 10.17
C HIS A 10 -11.63 1.02 11.30
N GLU A 11 -12.84 1.26 11.82
CA GLU A 11 -13.08 2.19 12.92
C GLU A 11 -12.48 1.73 14.27
N ARG A 12 -12.13 0.44 14.38
CA ARG A 12 -11.54 -0.17 15.57
C ARG A 12 -10.01 -0.14 15.56
N LEU A 13 -9.41 0.22 14.45
CA LEU A 13 -7.96 0.22 14.28
C LEU A 13 -7.37 1.44 15.02
N GLN A 14 -6.59 1.20 16.06
CA GLN A 14 -5.95 2.24 16.85
C GLN A 14 -4.43 2.11 16.92
N ASN A 15 -3.89 0.91 16.68
CA ASN A 15 -2.48 0.62 16.80
C ASN A 15 -2.04 -0.47 15.80
N HIS A 16 -0.75 -0.78 15.78
CA HIS A 16 -0.19 -1.76 14.85
C HIS A 16 -0.66 -3.20 15.11
N GLU A 17 -0.95 -3.56 16.35
CA GLU A 17 -1.48 -4.91 16.68
C GLU A 17 -2.89 -5.09 16.12
N ASP A 18 -3.73 -4.06 16.21
CA ASP A 18 -5.08 -4.10 15.62
C ASP A 18 -5.00 -4.32 14.10
N CYS A 19 -4.03 -3.65 13.44
CA CYS A 19 -3.79 -3.81 12.01
C CYS A 19 -3.32 -5.23 11.66
N LEU A 20 -2.39 -5.78 12.44
CA LEU A 20 -1.91 -7.16 12.25
C LEU A 20 -3.02 -8.18 12.49
N ASP A 21 -3.82 -7.99 13.54
CA ASP A 21 -4.95 -8.87 13.85
C ASP A 21 -6.01 -8.86 12.75
N LEU A 22 -6.33 -7.68 12.23
CA LEU A 22 -7.22 -7.57 11.08
C LEU A 22 -6.73 -8.41 9.90
N LEU A 23 -5.46 -8.29 9.52
CA LEU A 23 -4.89 -9.03 8.38
C LEU A 23 -4.87 -10.54 8.62
N ARG A 24 -4.59 -11.01 9.84
CA ARG A 24 -4.65 -12.43 10.21
C ARG A 24 -6.08 -12.97 10.12
N ARG A 25 -7.07 -12.22 10.60
CA ARG A 25 -8.49 -12.60 10.51
C ARG A 25 -8.98 -12.63 9.07
N MET A 26 -8.53 -11.68 8.24
CA MET A 26 -8.82 -11.69 6.80
C MET A 26 -8.24 -12.94 6.13
N ASP A 27 -6.98 -13.28 6.41
CA ASP A 27 -6.33 -14.48 5.88
C ASP A 27 -7.11 -15.74 6.23
N ALA A 28 -7.39 -15.94 7.52
CA ALA A 28 -8.14 -17.12 7.99
C ALA A 28 -9.55 -17.23 7.41
N ALA A 29 -10.25 -16.09 7.23
CA ALA A 29 -11.59 -16.09 6.66
C ALA A 29 -11.60 -16.36 5.16
N MET A 30 -10.61 -15.84 4.44
CA MET A 30 -10.48 -16.06 3.00
C MET A 30 -9.98 -17.48 2.66
N ASP A 31 -9.10 -18.05 3.48
CA ASP A 31 -8.66 -19.45 3.35
C ASP A 31 -9.82 -20.43 3.47
N GLN A 32 -10.81 -20.13 4.33
CA GLN A 32 -12.01 -20.96 4.49
C GLN A 32 -13.00 -20.83 3.32
N ASP A 33 -12.89 -19.78 2.51
CA ASP A 33 -13.76 -19.55 1.36
C ASP A 33 -13.09 -20.03 0.08
N GLN A 34 -13.51 -21.20 -0.43
CA GLN A 34 -12.96 -21.84 -1.63
C GLN A 34 -13.02 -20.97 -2.91
N VAL A 35 -13.78 -19.87 -2.89
CA VAL A 35 -13.94 -18.97 -4.04
C VAL A 35 -13.11 -17.68 -3.90
N ALA A 36 -12.65 -17.35 -2.69
CA ALA A 36 -12.03 -16.06 -2.42
C ALA A 36 -10.67 -15.84 -3.13
N GLY A 37 -9.88 -16.89 -3.31
CA GLY A 37 -8.52 -16.80 -3.84
C GLY A 37 -7.56 -16.02 -2.92
N GLU A 38 -6.33 -15.82 -3.39
CA GLU A 38 -5.30 -15.06 -2.66
C GLU A 38 -5.22 -13.60 -3.15
N THR A 39 -4.86 -12.68 -2.25
CA THR A 39 -4.65 -11.26 -2.60
C THR A 39 -3.54 -10.62 -1.78
N THR A 40 -2.95 -9.56 -2.31
CA THR A 40 -2.11 -8.64 -1.54
C THR A 40 -2.98 -7.66 -0.76
N PHE A 41 -2.46 -7.14 0.34
CA PHE A 41 -3.13 -6.09 1.09
C PHE A 41 -2.11 -5.11 1.69
N ALA A 42 -2.37 -3.83 1.53
CA ALA A 42 -1.56 -2.75 2.11
C ALA A 42 -2.49 -1.68 2.69
N MET A 43 -2.23 -1.27 3.91
CA MET A 43 -3.03 -0.28 4.62
C MET A 43 -2.15 0.69 5.41
N ALA A 44 -2.65 1.89 5.61
CA ALA A 44 -2.04 2.90 6.47
C ALA A 44 -3.10 3.54 7.38
N LEU A 45 -2.81 3.62 8.66
CA LEU A 45 -3.52 4.40 9.65
C LEU A 45 -2.69 5.66 9.94
N VAL A 46 -3.24 6.82 9.63
CA VAL A 46 -2.54 8.10 9.78
C VAL A 46 -3.19 8.90 10.89
N THR A 47 -2.41 9.21 11.92
CA THR A 47 -2.80 10.06 13.04
C THR A 47 -2.11 11.43 12.95
N THR A 48 -2.30 12.29 13.93
CA THR A 48 -1.58 13.56 14.05
C THR A 48 -0.09 13.38 14.36
N GLU A 49 0.31 12.26 14.96
CA GLU A 49 1.66 12.02 15.48
C GLU A 49 2.44 10.99 14.67
N GLU A 50 1.76 9.98 14.14
CA GLU A 50 2.40 8.84 13.51
C GLU A 50 1.63 8.27 12.31
N ILE A 51 2.33 7.46 11.54
CA ILE A 51 1.80 6.61 10.48
C ILE A 51 2.04 5.17 10.89
N ILE A 52 0.98 4.37 10.95
CA ILE A 52 1.04 2.94 11.18
C ILE A 52 0.69 2.27 9.86
N VAL A 53 1.57 1.42 9.36
CA VAL A 53 1.31 0.65 8.15
C VAL A 53 1.26 -0.82 8.47
N ALA A 54 0.42 -1.56 7.74
CA ALA A 54 0.44 -3.02 7.76
C ALA A 54 0.23 -3.56 6.35
N SER A 55 0.92 -4.65 6.01
CA SER A 55 0.90 -5.17 4.66
C SER A 55 1.22 -6.66 4.58
N VAL A 56 0.72 -7.28 3.50
CA VAL A 56 1.06 -8.63 3.04
C VAL A 56 1.13 -8.60 1.51
N GLY A 57 2.14 -9.23 0.93
CA GLY A 57 2.27 -9.34 -0.52
C GLY A 57 3.32 -8.40 -1.09
N ASP A 58 3.08 -7.80 -2.24
CA ASP A 58 4.06 -7.00 -2.99
C ASP A 58 3.58 -5.57 -3.36
N SER A 59 2.41 -5.17 -2.87
CA SER A 59 2.03 -3.75 -2.88
C SER A 59 2.90 -2.95 -1.92
N GLY A 60 3.30 -1.74 -2.29
CA GLY A 60 4.21 -0.91 -1.50
C GLY A 60 3.54 0.30 -0.85
N ILE A 61 4.10 0.72 0.29
CA ILE A 61 3.74 1.97 0.97
C ILE A 61 5.02 2.79 1.13
N TRP A 62 5.06 3.96 0.50
CA TRP A 62 6.21 4.85 0.51
C TRP A 62 5.87 6.19 1.16
N LEU A 63 6.75 6.66 2.01
CA LEU A 63 6.70 8.00 2.53
C LEU A 63 7.70 8.87 1.77
N ILE A 64 7.20 9.92 1.13
CA ILE A 64 7.95 10.81 0.25
C ILE A 64 7.95 12.21 0.88
N PRO A 65 9.00 12.57 1.65
CA PRO A 65 9.15 13.91 2.19
C PRO A 65 9.30 14.94 1.05
N ALA A 66 8.99 16.21 1.34
CA ALA A 66 9.20 17.30 0.40
C ALA A 66 10.66 17.41 -0.07
N THR A 67 11.60 17.08 0.81
CA THR A 67 13.06 17.05 0.53
C THR A 67 13.70 15.82 1.15
N GLY A 68 14.91 15.45 0.69
CA GLY A 68 15.65 14.30 1.23
C GLY A 68 15.25 12.96 0.61
N ASN A 69 15.55 11.86 1.28
CA ASN A 69 15.29 10.53 0.76
C ASN A 69 13.85 10.09 1.03
N TRP A 70 13.25 9.37 0.11
CA TRP A 70 12.00 8.66 0.34
C TRP A 70 12.24 7.41 1.19
N ILE A 71 11.18 6.90 1.82
CA ILE A 71 11.24 5.79 2.78
C ILE A 71 10.23 4.73 2.37
N ASN A 72 10.70 3.50 2.19
CA ASN A 72 9.84 2.34 1.97
C ASN A 72 9.34 1.81 3.33
N LEU A 73 8.08 1.99 3.63
CA LEU A 73 7.46 1.54 4.88
C LEU A 73 7.08 0.05 4.84
N THR A 74 7.15 -0.60 3.68
CA THR A 74 6.86 -2.03 3.48
C THR A 74 8.12 -2.88 3.24
N VAL A 75 9.29 -2.35 3.60
CA VAL A 75 10.59 -3.01 3.37
C VAL A 75 10.72 -4.39 4.02
N HIS A 76 9.99 -4.66 5.09
CA HIS A 76 10.02 -5.93 5.83
C HIS A 76 8.89 -6.89 5.47
N GLN A 77 7.99 -6.51 4.56
CA GLN A 77 6.90 -7.40 4.14
C GLN A 77 7.40 -8.61 3.37
N GLN A 78 6.69 -9.72 3.50
CA GLN A 78 6.92 -10.91 2.70
C GLN A 78 5.98 -10.91 1.49
N ARG A 79 6.54 -11.18 0.31
CA ARG A 79 5.77 -11.25 -0.93
C ARG A 79 4.75 -12.41 -0.93
N LYS A 80 5.12 -13.53 -0.33
CA LYS A 80 4.29 -14.74 -0.18
C LYS A 80 4.55 -15.40 1.18
N PRO A 81 3.60 -16.11 1.78
CA PRO A 81 2.20 -16.32 1.34
C PRO A 81 1.34 -15.04 1.37
N MET A 82 0.32 -14.96 0.52
CA MET A 82 -0.61 -13.82 0.46
C MET A 82 -1.81 -14.02 1.38
N ILE A 83 -2.63 -12.99 1.57
CA ILE A 83 -3.92 -13.08 2.28
C ILE A 83 -4.83 -14.06 1.54
N GLY A 84 -5.43 -14.99 2.25
CA GLY A 84 -6.28 -16.08 1.71
C GLY A 84 -5.55 -17.41 1.55
N SER A 85 -4.26 -17.46 1.93
CA SER A 85 -3.48 -18.70 1.94
C SER A 85 -3.61 -19.52 3.24
N GLY A 86 -4.11 -18.92 4.33
CA GLY A 86 -4.10 -19.47 5.69
C GLY A 86 -2.74 -19.39 6.41
N ASP A 87 -1.69 -18.99 5.68
CA ASP A 87 -0.30 -18.90 6.18
C ASP A 87 0.31 -17.51 6.00
N ALA A 88 -0.49 -16.50 5.70
CA ALA A 88 -0.03 -15.13 5.49
C ALA A 88 0.75 -14.60 6.71
N LYS A 89 1.81 -13.85 6.46
CA LYS A 89 2.66 -13.26 7.48
C LYS A 89 2.62 -11.74 7.39
N PRO A 90 1.61 -11.09 7.98
CA PRO A 90 1.50 -9.65 7.97
C PRO A 90 2.71 -8.99 8.65
N ALA A 91 3.21 -7.93 8.05
CA ALA A 91 4.21 -7.05 8.63
C ALA A 91 3.59 -5.70 8.95
N ALA A 92 3.95 -5.10 10.08
CA ALA A 92 3.55 -3.75 10.44
C ALA A 92 4.76 -2.92 10.86
N LEU A 93 4.68 -1.62 10.59
CA LEU A 93 5.69 -0.64 10.95
C LEU A 93 5.00 0.63 11.46
N ARG A 94 5.56 1.24 12.51
CA ARG A 94 5.20 2.57 12.99
C ARG A 94 6.27 3.56 12.58
N TYR A 95 5.85 4.70 12.08
CA TYR A 95 6.76 5.76 11.65
C TYR A 95 6.23 7.13 12.10
N PRO A 96 7.07 8.03 12.63
CA PRO A 96 6.66 9.39 12.96
C PRO A 96 6.06 10.09 11.75
N ARG A 97 4.96 10.82 11.94
CA ARG A 97 4.41 11.65 10.88
C ARG A 97 5.25 12.90 10.69
N PHE A 98 5.50 13.26 9.43
CA PHE A 98 6.08 14.53 9.04
C PHE A 98 5.57 14.94 7.65
N GLU A 99 5.78 16.18 7.26
CA GLU A 99 5.31 16.74 6.00
C GLU A 99 5.83 15.97 4.78
N GLY A 100 4.92 15.65 3.87
CA GLY A 100 5.24 14.93 2.65
C GLY A 100 4.02 14.30 1.98
N THR A 101 4.26 13.25 1.22
CA THR A 101 3.22 12.48 0.55
C THR A 101 3.35 11.01 0.93
N LEU A 102 2.25 10.39 1.33
CA LEU A 102 2.14 8.95 1.49
C LEU A 102 1.60 8.37 0.17
N LEU A 103 2.36 7.45 -0.41
CA LEU A 103 1.99 6.69 -1.60
C LEU A 103 1.72 5.24 -1.20
N LEU A 104 0.54 4.72 -1.50
CA LEU A 104 0.26 3.29 -1.54
C LEU A 104 0.11 2.91 -3.02
N ALA A 105 0.78 1.85 -3.45
CA ALA A 105 0.70 1.43 -4.85
C ALA A 105 0.86 -0.08 -5.02
N THR A 106 0.19 -0.62 -6.05
CA THR A 106 0.43 -1.98 -6.51
C THR A 106 1.76 -2.08 -7.25
N ASP A 107 2.24 -3.28 -7.41
CA ASP A 107 3.48 -3.59 -8.12
C ASP A 107 3.44 -3.19 -9.61
N GLY A 108 2.25 -3.06 -10.20
CA GLY A 108 2.05 -2.52 -11.55
C GLY A 108 2.58 -1.08 -11.74
N LEU A 109 2.68 -0.27 -10.65
CA LEU A 109 3.43 0.98 -10.68
C LEU A 109 4.91 0.73 -10.32
N LEU A 110 5.15 0.04 -9.20
CA LEU A 110 6.47 0.01 -8.54
C LEU A 110 7.52 -0.79 -9.31
N LYS A 111 7.12 -1.73 -10.16
CA LYS A 111 8.02 -2.54 -11.00
C LYS A 111 8.36 -1.89 -12.33
N TYR A 112 7.45 -1.10 -12.90
CA TYR A 112 7.53 -0.66 -14.28
C TYR A 112 8.03 0.77 -14.44
N THR A 113 8.38 1.44 -13.33
CA THR A 113 9.07 2.74 -13.35
C THR A 113 10.08 2.85 -12.21
N SER A 114 11.04 3.75 -12.34
CA SER A 114 12.06 3.95 -11.31
C SER A 114 11.51 4.72 -10.11
N ALA A 115 12.07 4.44 -8.93
CA ALA A 115 11.74 5.18 -7.71
C ALA A 115 11.96 6.69 -7.86
N ASP A 116 13.04 7.10 -8.52
CA ASP A 116 13.33 8.52 -8.73
C ASP A 116 12.23 9.21 -9.51
N ARG A 117 11.71 8.60 -10.58
CA ARG A 117 10.59 9.17 -11.36
C ARG A 117 9.31 9.26 -10.56
N ILE A 118 9.01 8.27 -9.72
CA ILE A 118 7.86 8.30 -8.80
C ILE A 118 8.01 9.50 -7.85
N VAL A 119 9.16 9.61 -7.20
CA VAL A 119 9.45 10.66 -6.20
C VAL A 119 9.39 12.06 -6.82
N GLU A 120 10.00 12.26 -7.98
CA GLU A 120 9.94 13.53 -8.73
C GLU A 120 8.51 13.91 -9.07
N THR A 121 7.71 12.95 -9.55
CA THR A 121 6.31 13.19 -9.89
C THR A 121 5.49 13.58 -8.66
N CYS A 122 5.68 12.89 -7.52
CA CYS A 122 4.98 13.21 -6.28
C CYS A 122 5.33 14.59 -5.72
N ARG A 123 6.59 15.02 -5.88
CA ARG A 123 7.08 16.33 -5.38
C ARG A 123 6.76 17.49 -6.29
N GLY A 124 6.71 17.25 -7.58
CA GLY A 124 6.57 18.31 -8.59
C GLY A 124 5.13 18.77 -8.84
N GLN A 125 4.13 18.09 -8.26
CA GLN A 125 2.72 18.30 -8.63
C GLN A 125 1.79 18.13 -7.41
N PRO A 126 0.60 18.76 -7.45
CA PRO A 126 -0.48 18.46 -6.51
C PRO A 126 -0.89 16.97 -6.60
N ALA A 127 -1.31 16.36 -5.49
CA ALA A 127 -1.55 14.92 -5.39
C ALA A 127 -2.51 14.36 -6.47
N ASN A 128 -3.57 15.07 -6.80
CA ASN A 128 -4.51 14.65 -7.83
C ASN A 128 -3.87 14.59 -9.24
N THR A 129 -3.04 15.57 -9.58
CA THR A 129 -2.30 15.59 -10.85
C THR A 129 -1.18 14.56 -10.84
N ALA A 130 -0.45 14.43 -9.73
CA ALA A 130 0.60 13.44 -9.55
C ALA A 130 0.06 12.01 -9.72
N ALA A 131 -1.13 11.71 -9.18
CA ALA A 131 -1.74 10.39 -9.32
C ALA A 131 -2.00 10.03 -10.80
N GLN A 132 -2.51 10.95 -11.59
CA GLN A 132 -2.69 10.76 -13.03
C GLN A 132 -1.35 10.60 -13.76
N SER A 133 -0.38 11.45 -13.45
CA SER A 133 0.96 11.39 -14.06
C SER A 133 1.66 10.06 -13.74
N LEU A 134 1.53 9.54 -12.53
CA LEU A 134 2.11 8.25 -12.13
C LEU A 134 1.53 7.08 -12.94
N THR A 135 0.24 7.06 -13.20
CA THR A 135 -0.35 6.01 -14.05
C THR A 135 0.15 6.10 -15.49
N GLU A 136 0.32 7.31 -16.03
CA GLU A 136 0.86 7.51 -17.40
C GLU A 136 2.35 7.09 -17.51
N LEU A 137 3.14 7.13 -16.41
CA LEU A 137 4.55 6.71 -16.43
C LEU A 137 4.75 5.25 -16.84
N VAL A 138 3.79 4.38 -16.59
CA VAL A 138 3.88 2.94 -16.84
C VAL A 138 3.04 2.50 -18.04
N LYS A 139 2.34 3.42 -18.67
CA LYS A 139 1.51 3.15 -19.83
C LYS A 139 2.35 2.97 -21.08
N TYR A 140 2.08 1.92 -21.84
CA TYR A 140 2.73 1.70 -23.14
C TYR A 140 2.25 2.70 -24.19
N PRO A 141 3.03 2.94 -25.26
CA PRO A 141 2.60 3.77 -26.39
C PRO A 141 1.31 3.25 -27.06
N SER A 142 0.99 1.96 -26.91
CA SER A 142 -0.27 1.36 -27.38
C SER A 142 -1.50 1.77 -26.57
N GLY A 143 -1.31 2.44 -25.41
CA GLY A 143 -2.37 2.78 -24.47
C GLY A 143 -2.66 1.71 -23.41
N ASN A 144 -2.03 0.54 -23.52
CA ASN A 144 -2.19 -0.56 -22.54
C ASN A 144 -1.23 -0.38 -21.37
N TYR A 145 -1.54 -1.02 -20.23
CA TYR A 145 -0.66 -1.12 -19.08
C TYR A 145 0.03 -2.49 -19.04
N PRO A 146 1.26 -2.57 -18.52
CA PRO A 146 1.98 -3.84 -18.36
C PRO A 146 1.37 -4.76 -17.29
N ASP A 147 0.64 -4.17 -16.34
CA ASP A 147 -0.01 -4.83 -15.22
C ASP A 147 -1.13 -3.93 -14.67
N ASP A 148 -1.95 -4.42 -13.76
CA ASP A 148 -2.98 -3.63 -13.07
C ASP A 148 -2.33 -2.57 -12.17
N VAL A 149 -2.70 -1.31 -12.39
CA VAL A 149 -2.16 -0.16 -11.64
C VAL A 149 -3.22 0.44 -10.75
N THR A 150 -3.01 0.33 -9.45
CA THR A 150 -3.81 1.03 -8.44
C THR A 150 -2.87 1.82 -7.53
N LEU A 151 -3.23 3.07 -7.24
CA LEU A 151 -2.47 3.89 -6.31
C LEU A 151 -3.36 4.85 -5.51
N ILE A 152 -2.88 5.21 -4.33
CA ILE A 152 -3.44 6.24 -3.45
C ILE A 152 -2.31 7.20 -3.11
N LEU A 153 -2.53 8.48 -3.31
CA LEU A 153 -1.66 9.56 -2.84
C LEU A 153 -2.37 10.38 -1.79
N MET A 154 -1.74 10.50 -0.63
CA MET A 154 -2.25 11.30 0.48
C MET A 154 -1.20 12.31 0.92
N PRO A 155 -1.44 13.63 0.78
CA PRO A 155 -0.64 14.67 1.43
C PRO A 155 -0.74 14.53 2.96
N LEU A 156 0.39 14.68 3.64
CA LEU A 156 0.51 14.54 5.11
C LEU A 156 0.65 15.89 5.80
#